data_a26d647de6d67fc3aa73f075622cf53b
#
_entry.id   a26d647de6d67fc3aa73f075622cf53b
#
_cell.length_a   1.000
_cell.length_b   1.000
_cell.length_c   1.000
_cell.angle_alpha   90.00
_cell.angle_beta   90.00
_cell.angle_gamma   90.00
#
_symmetry.space_group_name_H-M   'P 1'
#
loop_
_entity.id
_entity.type
_entity.pdbx_description
1 polymer ?
#
loop_
_entity_poly.entity_id
_entity_poly.type
_entity_poly.pdbx_seq_one_letter_code
_entity_poly.pdbx_strand_id
1 'polypeptide(L)'
;MRRLWRDVLDRVTAYDAGKSLEVVARELGLDTVLRLSSNESPLGPSPRVIEAIQREAPRAHLYPDGGCTAVREALGSRLGIAPESIMVGNGADELLAMLARAALDPGDEVVIPHPAFEPYGTEATLSGAIVVQSPLEGYEQDLDDMLGRVTARTKCVIVCT
;
A
#
# COMPACT_ATOMS: atom_id res chain seq x y z
N MET A 1 20.76 -10.40 27.38
CA MET A 1 20.48 -11.22 26.19
C MET A 1 20.32 -10.26 25.00
N ARG A 2 21.00 -10.47 23.87
CA ARG A 2 20.88 -9.59 22.71
C ARG A 2 19.46 -9.72 22.15
N ARG A 3 18.78 -8.59 21.88
CA ARG A 3 17.44 -8.56 21.30
C ARG A 3 17.43 -9.24 19.92
N LEU A 4 16.44 -10.07 19.64
CA LEU A 4 16.31 -10.79 18.38
C LEU A 4 15.83 -9.87 17.25
N TRP A 5 14.92 -8.95 17.60
CA TRP A 5 14.26 -8.06 16.63
C TRP A 5 14.92 -6.69 16.58
N ARG A 6 14.77 -5.99 15.47
CA ARG A 6 15.24 -4.61 15.28
C ARG A 6 14.51 -3.66 16.24
N ASP A 7 15.22 -2.71 16.82
CA ASP A 7 14.63 -1.71 17.75
C ASP A 7 13.62 -0.78 17.07
N VAL A 8 13.70 -0.64 15.74
CA VAL A 8 12.74 0.14 14.96
C VAL A 8 11.30 -0.35 15.11
N LEU A 9 11.10 -1.64 15.42
CA LEU A 9 9.76 -2.22 15.62
C LEU A 9 9.02 -1.64 16.82
N ASP A 10 9.72 -1.03 17.78
CA ASP A 10 9.06 -0.35 18.91
C ASP A 10 8.41 0.98 18.51
N ARG A 11 8.73 1.49 17.32
CA ARG A 11 8.19 2.74 16.78
C ARG A 11 7.06 2.53 15.76
N VAL A 12 6.75 1.28 15.48
CA VAL A 12 5.73 0.90 14.49
C VAL A 12 4.55 0.26 15.18
N THR A 13 3.35 0.74 14.89
CA THR A 13 2.11 0.08 15.29
C THR A 13 1.75 -0.97 14.24
N ALA A 14 1.35 -2.16 14.68
CA ALA A 14 0.87 -3.17 13.75
C ALA A 14 -0.43 -2.69 13.08
N TYR A 15 -0.50 -2.86 11.76
CA TYR A 15 -1.72 -2.55 11.01
C TYR A 15 -2.87 -3.44 11.49
N ASP A 16 -3.99 -2.83 11.84
CA ASP A 16 -5.23 -3.52 12.21
C ASP A 16 -6.19 -3.54 11.00
N ALA A 17 -6.26 -4.68 10.33
CA ALA A 17 -7.20 -4.88 9.22
C ALA A 17 -8.67 -4.97 9.66
N GLY A 18 -8.92 -4.95 10.96
CA GLY A 18 -10.26 -5.18 11.53
C GLY A 18 -10.70 -6.65 11.45
N LYS A 19 -11.92 -6.91 11.90
CA LYS A 19 -12.51 -8.26 11.85
C LYS A 19 -13.09 -8.58 10.47
N SER A 20 -13.05 -9.85 10.07
CA SER A 20 -13.76 -10.28 8.85
C SER A 20 -15.28 -10.14 9.01
N LEU A 21 -16.00 -10.02 7.87
CA LEU A 21 -17.45 -9.88 7.88
C LEU A 21 -18.14 -11.05 8.57
N GLU A 22 -17.64 -12.26 8.38
CA GLU A 22 -18.18 -13.48 8.98
C GLU A 22 -18.02 -13.49 10.50
N VAL A 23 -16.91 -12.96 11.00
CA VAL A 23 -16.68 -12.82 12.45
C VAL A 23 -17.65 -11.80 13.04
N VAL A 24 -17.80 -10.64 12.41
CA VAL A 24 -18.73 -9.58 12.85
C VAL A 24 -20.18 -10.09 12.80
N ALA A 25 -20.60 -10.72 11.70
CA ALA A 25 -21.93 -11.29 11.57
C ALA A 25 -22.24 -12.29 12.70
N ARG A 26 -21.32 -13.20 12.98
CA ARG A 26 -21.47 -14.20 14.02
C ARG A 26 -21.51 -13.60 15.43
N GLU A 27 -20.64 -12.61 15.73
CA GLU A 27 -20.59 -11.97 17.05
C GLU A 27 -21.84 -11.15 17.35
N LEU A 28 -22.43 -10.55 16.31
CA LEU A 28 -23.61 -9.68 16.44
C LEU A 28 -24.94 -10.40 16.13
N GLY A 29 -24.90 -11.67 15.72
CA GLY A 29 -26.08 -12.44 15.33
C GLY A 29 -26.80 -11.88 14.11
N LEU A 30 -26.05 -11.35 13.15
CA LEU A 30 -26.58 -10.73 11.93
C LEU A 30 -26.47 -11.69 10.73
N ASP A 31 -27.48 -11.73 9.89
CA ASP A 31 -27.46 -12.52 8.65
C ASP A 31 -26.58 -11.86 7.56
N THR A 32 -26.52 -10.53 7.58
CA THR A 32 -25.75 -9.74 6.59
C THR A 32 -25.05 -8.56 7.25
N VAL A 33 -23.84 -8.25 6.80
CA VAL A 33 -23.06 -7.10 7.22
C VAL A 33 -22.57 -6.36 5.98
N LEU A 34 -22.81 -5.05 5.91
CA LEU A 34 -22.25 -4.18 4.90
C LEU A 34 -20.94 -3.57 5.42
N ARG A 35 -19.84 -3.82 4.72
CA ARG A 35 -18.55 -3.18 5.00
C ARG A 35 -18.45 -1.87 4.23
N LEU A 36 -18.26 -0.76 4.95
CA LEU A 36 -17.99 0.56 4.38
C LEU A 36 -16.51 0.96 4.57
N SER A 37 -15.72 0.11 5.21
CA SER A 37 -14.27 0.25 5.35
C SER A 37 -13.54 -0.52 4.24
N SER A 38 -12.21 -0.31 4.11
CA SER A 38 -11.31 -1.07 3.23
C SER A 38 -11.46 -0.78 1.72
N ASN A 39 -12.29 0.17 1.30
CA ASN A 39 -12.47 0.58 -0.12
C ASN A 39 -12.75 -0.59 -1.09
N GLU A 40 -13.45 -1.63 -0.60
CA GLU A 40 -13.83 -2.78 -1.42
C GLU A 40 -14.93 -2.39 -2.42
N SER A 41 -14.86 -2.95 -3.63
CA SER A 41 -15.91 -2.74 -4.63
C SER A 41 -17.17 -3.54 -4.27
N PRO A 42 -18.33 -2.89 -4.08
CA PRO A 42 -19.57 -3.60 -3.80
C PRO A 42 -20.13 -4.35 -5.03
N LEU A 43 -19.59 -4.09 -6.22
CA LEU A 43 -20.02 -4.72 -7.47
C LEU A 43 -19.39 -6.10 -7.68
N GLY A 44 -18.38 -6.47 -6.88
CA GLY A 44 -17.62 -7.68 -7.09
C GLY A 44 -16.77 -7.67 -8.37
N PRO A 45 -16.18 -8.81 -8.75
CA PRO A 45 -15.37 -8.95 -9.95
C PRO A 45 -16.26 -9.05 -11.21
N SER A 46 -15.75 -8.59 -12.35
CA SER A 46 -16.46 -8.75 -13.61
C SER A 46 -16.54 -10.24 -14.02
N PRO A 47 -17.57 -10.65 -14.80
CA PRO A 47 -17.67 -12.04 -15.29
C PRO A 47 -16.41 -12.51 -16.02
N ARG A 48 -15.78 -11.64 -16.81
CA ARG A 48 -14.52 -11.96 -17.53
C ARG A 48 -13.37 -12.27 -16.58
N VAL A 49 -13.30 -11.62 -15.42
CA VAL A 49 -12.29 -11.92 -14.39
C VAL A 49 -12.55 -13.30 -13.79
N ILE A 50 -13.82 -13.63 -13.50
CA ILE A 50 -14.21 -14.94 -12.98
C ILE A 50 -13.83 -16.04 -13.97
N GLU A 51 -14.16 -15.88 -15.25
CA GLU A 51 -13.79 -16.81 -16.32
C GLU A 51 -12.27 -17.00 -16.44
N ALA A 52 -11.50 -15.91 -16.33
CA ALA A 52 -10.05 -15.98 -16.39
C ALA A 52 -9.47 -16.77 -15.19
N ILE A 53 -9.98 -16.52 -13.97
CA ILE A 53 -9.56 -17.27 -12.77
C ILE A 53 -9.88 -18.77 -12.93
N GLN A 54 -11.07 -19.12 -13.38
CA GLN A 54 -11.48 -20.50 -13.60
C GLN A 54 -10.60 -21.21 -14.63
N ARG A 55 -10.23 -20.53 -15.71
CA ARG A 55 -9.36 -21.06 -16.75
C ARG A 55 -7.94 -21.32 -16.23
N GLU A 56 -7.41 -20.43 -15.38
CA GLU A 56 -6.05 -20.53 -14.86
C GLU A 56 -5.96 -21.39 -13.58
N ALA A 57 -7.05 -21.64 -12.89
CA ALA A 57 -7.07 -22.43 -11.63
C ALA A 57 -6.35 -23.79 -11.72
N PRO A 58 -6.48 -24.60 -12.80
CA PRO A 58 -5.75 -25.87 -12.94
C PRO A 58 -4.22 -25.71 -12.97
N ARG A 59 -3.71 -24.51 -13.24
CA ARG A 59 -2.29 -24.17 -13.31
C ARG A 59 -1.74 -23.51 -12.05
N ALA A 60 -2.57 -23.35 -11.01
CA ALA A 60 -2.19 -22.64 -9.78
C ALA A 60 -0.99 -23.25 -9.02
N HIS A 61 -0.60 -24.50 -9.35
CA HIS A 61 0.58 -25.17 -8.80
C HIS A 61 1.92 -24.75 -9.46
N LEU A 62 1.86 -23.98 -10.54
CA LEU A 62 3.03 -23.47 -11.25
C LEU A 62 3.42 -22.08 -10.72
N TYR A 63 4.73 -21.79 -10.74
CA TYR A 63 5.18 -20.43 -10.48
C TYR A 63 4.65 -19.48 -11.57
N PRO A 64 4.22 -18.27 -11.19
CA PRO A 64 3.86 -17.24 -12.15
C PRO A 64 5.12 -16.71 -12.86
N ASP A 65 4.92 -15.98 -13.98
CA ASP A 65 5.97 -15.19 -14.60
C ASP A 65 6.44 -14.09 -13.64
N GLY A 66 7.66 -14.23 -13.11
CA GLY A 66 8.25 -13.27 -12.18
C GLY A 66 8.47 -11.87 -12.78
N GLY A 67 8.50 -11.75 -14.10
CA GLY A 67 8.55 -10.46 -14.81
C GLY A 67 7.19 -9.78 -14.98
N CYS A 68 6.08 -10.47 -14.69
CA CYS A 68 4.71 -10.00 -14.92
C CYS A 68 4.51 -9.44 -16.34
N THR A 69 5.16 -10.07 -17.34
CA THR A 69 5.32 -9.54 -18.71
C THR A 69 3.96 -9.19 -19.34
N ALA A 70 3.01 -10.11 -19.32
CA ALA A 70 1.69 -9.90 -19.93
C ALA A 70 0.92 -8.73 -19.28
N VAL A 71 1.01 -8.57 -17.96
CA VAL A 71 0.38 -7.46 -17.24
C VAL A 71 1.03 -6.14 -17.60
N ARG A 72 2.37 -6.09 -17.60
CA ARG A 72 3.14 -4.87 -17.93
C ARG A 72 2.90 -4.43 -19.38
N GLU A 73 2.87 -5.34 -20.34
CA GLU A 73 2.56 -5.06 -21.74
C GLU A 73 1.13 -4.51 -21.91
N ALA A 74 0.13 -5.16 -21.26
CA ALA A 74 -1.25 -4.71 -21.32
C ALA A 74 -1.45 -3.33 -20.70
N LEU A 75 -0.84 -3.07 -19.55
CA LEU A 75 -0.89 -1.77 -18.89
C LEU A 75 -0.11 -0.71 -19.69
N GLY A 76 1.06 -1.04 -20.20
CA GLY A 76 1.88 -0.16 -21.03
C GLY A 76 1.11 0.32 -22.27
N SER A 77 0.46 -0.63 -22.96
CA SER A 77 -0.39 -0.33 -24.11
C SER A 77 -1.57 0.57 -23.75
N ARG A 78 -2.21 0.33 -22.60
CA ARG A 78 -3.37 1.12 -22.14
C ARG A 78 -3.00 2.52 -21.68
N LEU A 79 -1.85 2.67 -21.02
CA LEU A 79 -1.40 3.92 -20.42
C LEU A 79 -0.49 4.74 -21.34
N GLY A 80 -0.02 4.16 -22.45
CA GLY A 80 0.92 4.82 -23.36
C GLY A 80 2.33 4.96 -22.79
N ILE A 81 2.76 4.04 -21.91
CA ILE A 81 4.09 4.05 -21.29
C ILE A 81 4.83 2.74 -21.57
N ALA A 82 6.15 2.79 -21.54
CA ALA A 82 6.97 1.61 -21.78
C ALA A 82 6.74 0.55 -20.68
N PRO A 83 6.57 -0.75 -21.02
CA PRO A 83 6.38 -1.82 -20.03
C PRO A 83 7.49 -1.88 -18.97
N GLU A 84 8.72 -1.47 -19.33
CA GLU A 84 9.89 -1.42 -18.45
C GLU A 84 9.73 -0.36 -17.34
N SER A 85 8.85 0.62 -17.53
CA SER A 85 8.53 1.66 -16.55
C SER A 85 7.40 1.24 -15.59
N ILE A 86 6.92 0.00 -15.69
CA ILE A 86 5.82 -0.52 -14.85
C ILE A 86 6.38 -1.57 -13.90
N MET A 87 6.13 -1.37 -12.61
CA MET A 87 6.37 -2.36 -11.57
C MET A 87 5.04 -2.93 -11.09
N VAL A 88 5.00 -4.24 -10.87
CA VAL A 88 3.82 -4.97 -10.38
C VAL A 88 4.18 -5.59 -9.04
N GLY A 89 3.28 -5.48 -8.07
CA GLY A 89 3.43 -6.04 -6.73
C GLY A 89 2.12 -6.60 -6.20
N ASN A 90 2.18 -7.23 -5.05
CA ASN A 90 1.03 -7.76 -4.33
C ASN A 90 0.29 -6.62 -3.60
N GLY A 91 -0.40 -5.80 -4.37
CA GLY A 91 -1.07 -4.59 -3.90
C GLY A 91 -0.13 -3.40 -3.73
N ALA A 92 -0.69 -2.27 -3.28
CA ALA A 92 0.05 -1.04 -3.06
C ALA A 92 1.09 -1.19 -1.93
N ASP A 93 0.81 -1.97 -0.90
CA ASP A 93 1.67 -2.13 0.26
C ASP A 93 3.03 -2.72 -0.11
N GLU A 94 3.07 -3.75 -0.97
CA GLU A 94 4.34 -4.30 -1.43
C GLU A 94 5.13 -3.28 -2.25
N LEU A 95 4.46 -2.50 -3.10
CA LEU A 95 5.11 -1.45 -3.89
C LEU A 95 5.66 -0.34 -3.01
N LEU A 96 4.96 0.05 -1.94
CA LEU A 96 5.44 1.02 -0.96
C LEU A 96 6.67 0.49 -0.21
N ALA A 97 6.64 -0.77 0.21
CA ALA A 97 7.77 -1.43 0.85
C ALA A 97 8.99 -1.51 -0.07
N MET A 98 8.79 -1.87 -1.35
CA MET A 98 9.85 -1.90 -2.35
C MET A 98 10.46 -0.52 -2.58
N LEU A 99 9.61 0.51 -2.75
CA LEU A 99 10.04 1.89 -2.93
C LEU A 99 10.84 2.39 -1.73
N ALA A 100 10.33 2.18 -0.52
CA ALA A 100 11.00 2.60 0.70
C ALA A 100 12.40 1.96 0.82
N ARG A 101 12.52 0.65 0.56
CA ARG A 101 13.80 -0.08 0.58
C ARG A 101 14.77 0.35 -0.52
N ALA A 102 14.26 0.77 -1.67
CA ALA A 102 15.09 1.18 -2.81
C ALA A 102 15.57 2.64 -2.70
N ALA A 103 14.79 3.51 -2.05
CA ALA A 103 15.02 4.94 -2.08
C ALA A 103 15.47 5.56 -0.74
N LEU A 104 15.16 4.93 0.40
CA LEU A 104 15.35 5.53 1.72
C LEU A 104 16.51 4.91 2.48
N ASP A 105 17.40 5.78 2.95
CA ASP A 105 18.44 5.46 3.91
C ASP A 105 18.06 5.95 5.33
N PRO A 106 18.66 5.39 6.39
CA PRO A 106 18.47 5.88 7.76
C PRO A 106 18.81 7.37 7.89
N GLY A 107 17.84 8.16 8.36
CA GLY A 107 17.96 9.61 8.53
C GLY A 107 17.41 10.46 7.38
N ASP A 108 17.06 9.85 6.24
CA ASP A 108 16.26 10.51 5.22
C ASP A 108 14.89 10.91 5.76
N GLU A 109 14.28 11.93 5.19
CA GLU A 109 12.96 12.42 5.57
C GLU A 109 11.92 12.07 4.50
N VAL A 110 10.74 11.67 4.97
CA VAL A 110 9.55 11.44 4.14
C VAL A 110 8.42 12.32 4.63
N VAL A 111 7.97 13.26 3.81
CA VAL A 111 6.83 14.14 4.11
C VAL A 111 5.54 13.42 3.70
N ILE A 112 4.61 13.29 4.64
CA ILE A 112 3.31 12.66 4.43
C ILE A 112 2.19 13.52 4.99
N PRO A 113 0.97 13.49 4.43
CA PRO A 113 -0.20 14.07 5.09
C PRO A 113 -0.54 13.27 6.35
N HIS A 114 -1.22 13.91 7.31
CA HIS A 114 -1.66 13.23 8.53
C HIS A 114 -3.04 13.76 9.00
N PRO A 115 -4.01 12.87 9.24
CA PRO A 115 -3.96 11.41 9.04
C PRO A 115 -3.89 11.00 7.56
N ALA A 116 -3.29 9.83 7.30
CA ALA A 116 -3.19 9.24 5.97
C ALA A 116 -3.18 7.70 6.07
N PHE A 117 -2.96 7.03 4.94
CA PHE A 117 -2.81 5.59 4.89
C PHE A 117 -1.57 5.15 5.68
N GLU A 118 -1.77 4.35 6.72
CA GLU A 118 -0.74 3.98 7.70
C GLU A 118 0.55 3.39 7.09
N PRO A 119 0.50 2.56 6.03
CA PRO A 119 1.70 2.00 5.41
C PRO A 119 2.72 3.03 4.94
N TYR A 120 2.33 4.25 4.58
CA TYR A 120 3.29 5.31 4.20
C TYR A 120 4.31 5.58 5.31
N GLY A 121 3.84 5.82 6.52
CA GLY A 121 4.69 6.08 7.68
C GLY A 121 5.40 4.82 8.18
N THR A 122 4.73 3.68 8.11
CA THR A 122 5.25 2.38 8.55
C THR A 122 6.47 1.98 7.72
N GLU A 123 6.38 1.97 6.40
CA GLU A 123 7.49 1.56 5.52
C GLU A 123 8.67 2.54 5.59
N ALA A 124 8.40 3.86 5.68
CA ALA A 124 9.43 4.84 5.92
C ALA A 124 10.17 4.59 7.24
N THR A 125 9.43 4.36 8.33
CA THR A 125 9.99 4.07 9.65
C THR A 125 10.81 2.78 9.65
N LEU A 126 10.32 1.71 9.03
CA LEU A 126 11.02 0.43 8.93
C LEU A 126 12.32 0.55 8.12
N SER A 127 12.40 1.46 7.17
CA SER A 127 13.63 1.78 6.43
C SER A 127 14.61 2.66 7.22
N GLY A 128 14.20 3.16 8.39
CA GLY A 128 15.01 4.02 9.25
C GLY A 128 14.87 5.50 8.95
N ALA A 129 13.97 5.87 8.02
CA ALA A 129 13.68 7.24 7.69
C ALA A 129 12.87 7.95 8.79
N ILE A 130 12.84 9.27 8.73
CA ILE A 130 12.12 10.16 9.62
C ILE A 130 10.82 10.56 8.91
N VAL A 131 9.70 10.25 9.53
CA VAL A 131 8.38 10.66 9.03
C VAL A 131 8.09 12.09 9.47
N VAL A 132 7.90 12.97 8.49
CA VAL A 132 7.52 14.37 8.69
C VAL A 132 6.05 14.52 8.32
N GLN A 133 5.20 14.69 9.32
CA GLN A 133 3.75 14.79 9.14
C GLN A 133 3.32 16.22 8.84
N SER A 134 2.46 16.39 7.83
CA SER A 134 1.76 17.62 7.49
C SER A 134 0.28 17.44 7.82
N PRO A 135 -0.32 18.27 8.69
CA PRO A 135 -1.72 18.14 9.05
C PRO A 135 -2.62 18.45 7.84
N LEU A 136 -3.79 17.81 7.80
CA LEU A 136 -4.82 18.16 6.81
C LEU A 136 -5.45 19.49 7.15
N GLU A 137 -5.82 20.28 6.15
CA GLU A 137 -6.74 21.42 6.27
C GLU A 137 -8.16 20.91 6.01
N GLY A 138 -8.95 20.72 7.09
CA GLY A 138 -10.22 20.00 7.02
C GLY A 138 -10.03 18.54 6.64
N TYR A 139 -10.36 18.18 5.38
CA TYR A 139 -10.18 16.83 4.82
C TYR A 139 -9.23 16.82 3.61
N GLU A 140 -8.58 17.94 3.31
CA GLU A 140 -7.70 18.08 2.17
C GLU A 140 -6.24 18.16 2.61
N GLN A 141 -5.34 17.74 1.73
CA GLN A 141 -3.91 17.87 1.96
C GLN A 141 -3.48 19.31 1.72
N ASP A 142 -2.81 19.90 2.69
CA ASP A 142 -2.17 21.22 2.55
C ASP A 142 -0.82 21.06 1.85
N LEU A 143 -0.83 21.22 0.52
CA LEU A 143 0.38 21.06 -0.30
C LEU A 143 1.42 22.15 -0.03
N ASP A 144 1.00 23.34 0.40
CA ASP A 144 1.91 24.44 0.74
C ASP A 144 2.61 24.15 2.07
N ASP A 145 1.90 23.63 3.09
CA ASP A 145 2.50 23.15 4.33
C ASP A 145 3.44 21.97 4.06
N MET A 146 3.02 21.00 3.25
CA MET A 146 3.88 19.88 2.86
C MET A 146 5.17 20.33 2.20
N LEU A 147 5.08 21.28 1.27
CA LEU A 147 6.23 21.87 0.60
C LEU A 147 7.13 22.65 1.57
N GLY A 148 6.52 23.39 2.50
CA GLY A 148 7.24 24.12 3.55
C GLY A 148 8.02 23.24 4.51
N ARG A 149 7.68 21.94 4.61
CA ARG A 149 8.38 20.94 5.44
C ARG A 149 9.54 20.26 4.71
N VAL A 150 9.72 20.49 3.42
CA VAL A 150 10.81 19.91 2.64
C VAL A 150 12.15 20.48 3.08
N THR A 151 13.10 19.63 3.40
CA THR A 151 14.48 19.98 3.78
C THR A 151 15.49 19.32 2.85
N ALA A 152 16.77 19.57 3.07
CA ALA A 152 17.85 18.90 2.33
C ALA A 152 17.90 17.36 2.59
N ARG A 153 17.24 16.87 3.62
CA ARG A 153 17.13 15.42 3.92
C ARG A 153 15.86 14.80 3.34
N THR A 154 14.93 15.58 2.85
CA THR A 154 13.68 15.05 2.29
C THR A 154 13.96 14.29 1.00
N LYS A 155 13.68 13.00 1.04
CA LYS A 155 13.88 12.08 -0.08
C LYS A 155 12.58 11.81 -0.82
N CYS A 156 11.46 11.86 -0.11
CA CYS A 156 10.15 11.55 -0.67
C CYS A 156 9.08 12.47 -0.08
N VAL A 157 8.13 12.87 -0.91
CA VAL A 157 6.88 13.52 -0.52
C VAL A 157 5.74 12.67 -1.08
N ILE A 158 4.82 12.26 -0.22
CA ILE A 158 3.70 11.40 -0.62
C ILE A 158 2.43 12.26 -0.68
N VAL A 159 1.88 12.37 -1.89
CA VAL A 159 0.58 13.00 -2.15
C VAL A 159 -0.42 11.88 -2.40
N CYS A 160 -1.49 11.84 -1.61
CA CYS A 160 -2.53 10.83 -1.68
C CYS A 160 -3.85 11.49 -2.13
N THR A 161 -4.39 11.14 -3.27
CA THR A 161 -5.64 11.69 -3.83
C THR A 161 -6.80 10.69 -3.71
#